data_64c623b3f5057da5acc7b0629c9c908c
#
_entry.id   64c623b3f5057da5acc7b0629c9c908c
#
_cell.length_a   1.000
_cell.length_b   1.000
_cell.length_c   1.000
_cell.angle_alpha   90.00
_cell.angle_beta   90.00
_cell.angle_gamma   90.00
#
_symmetry.space_group_name_H-M   'P 1'
#
loop_
_entity.id
_entity.type
_entity.pdbx_description
1 polymer ?
#
loop_
_entity_poly.entity_id
_entity_poly.type
_entity_poly.pdbx_seq_one_letter_code
_entity_poly.pdbx_strand_id
1 'polypeptide(L)'
;MQVFDSWAGELSPSTFKQFSEPFLAHISKHLPIRLKELGLDQVPMIVFPKGANQVLDSVCNLGYHVVGLDWLIEPSEAVKIRGDRPVVFQGNADPGVLYGTEKSISETVEQMVSGFGGGKKGWIANLGHGRSNIMLLNPPSV
;
A
#
# COMPACT_ATOMS: atom_id res chain seq x y z
N MET A 1 -6.77 8.80 7.38
CA MET A 1 -7.94 8.18 6.68
C MET A 1 -7.41 7.30 5.57
N GLN A 2 -8.04 6.13 5.30
CA GLN A 2 -7.59 5.21 4.24
C GLN A 2 -8.72 4.93 3.26
N VAL A 3 -8.39 5.01 1.96
CA VAL A 3 -9.25 4.66 0.84
C VAL A 3 -8.78 3.30 0.30
N PHE A 4 -9.70 2.37 0.14
CA PHE A 4 -9.43 1.04 -0.38
C PHE A 4 -10.01 0.91 -1.80
N ASP A 5 -9.17 0.50 -2.73
CA ASP A 5 -9.58 0.00 -4.03
C ASP A 5 -9.16 -1.48 -4.13
N SER A 6 -9.97 -2.35 -3.54
CA SER A 6 -9.65 -3.76 -3.37
C SER A 6 -9.62 -4.57 -4.67
N TRP A 7 -10.14 -4.01 -5.76
CA TRP A 7 -10.25 -4.65 -7.06
C TRP A 7 -9.41 -3.98 -8.15
N ALA A 8 -8.58 -2.99 -7.77
CA ALA A 8 -7.73 -2.25 -8.70
C ALA A 8 -6.82 -3.15 -9.55
N GLY A 9 -6.33 -4.25 -8.97
CA GLY A 9 -5.47 -5.21 -9.65
C GLY A 9 -6.15 -6.04 -10.73
N GLU A 10 -7.49 -6.11 -10.74
CA GLU A 10 -8.26 -6.79 -11.78
C GLU A 10 -8.39 -5.96 -13.06
N LEU A 11 -8.02 -4.69 -12.99
CA LEU A 11 -8.13 -3.76 -14.10
C LEU A 11 -6.82 -3.72 -14.91
N SER A 12 -6.94 -3.67 -16.24
CA SER A 12 -5.80 -3.28 -17.06
C SER A 12 -5.37 -1.84 -16.75
N PRO A 13 -4.11 -1.43 -17.05
CA PRO A 13 -3.69 -0.05 -16.82
C PRO A 13 -4.58 0.99 -17.49
N SER A 14 -5.07 0.72 -18.69
CA SER A 14 -5.99 1.62 -19.42
C SER A 14 -7.36 1.69 -18.75
N THR A 15 -7.89 0.56 -18.29
CA THR A 15 -9.17 0.48 -17.59
C THR A 15 -9.09 1.16 -16.22
N PHE A 16 -8.00 0.97 -15.49
CA PHE A 16 -7.75 1.68 -14.23
C PHE A 16 -7.76 3.20 -14.43
N LYS A 17 -7.02 3.70 -15.43
CA LYS A 17 -6.98 5.14 -15.76
C LYS A 17 -8.34 5.70 -16.13
N GLN A 18 -9.21 4.90 -16.73
CA GLN A 18 -10.54 5.34 -17.16
C GLN A 18 -11.56 5.31 -16.02
N PHE A 19 -11.54 4.26 -15.18
CA PHE A 19 -12.65 3.96 -14.27
C PHE A 19 -12.31 4.02 -12.78
N SER A 20 -11.04 3.98 -12.36
CA SER A 20 -10.64 4.08 -10.95
C SER A 20 -9.88 5.37 -10.65
N GLU A 21 -8.83 5.64 -11.40
CA GLU A 21 -7.93 6.77 -11.16
C GLU A 21 -8.65 8.13 -11.01
N PRO A 22 -9.65 8.52 -11.85
CA PRO A 22 -10.32 9.80 -11.71
C PRO A 22 -11.07 9.95 -10.38
N PHE A 23 -11.64 8.88 -9.88
CA PHE A 23 -12.36 8.89 -8.59
C PHE A 23 -11.41 8.95 -7.41
N LEU A 24 -10.31 8.20 -7.46
CA LEU A 24 -9.26 8.29 -6.44
C LEU A 24 -8.66 9.71 -6.39
N ALA A 25 -8.36 10.30 -7.54
CA ALA A 25 -7.88 11.68 -7.63
C ALA A 25 -8.93 12.69 -7.14
N HIS A 26 -10.21 12.46 -7.43
CA HIS A 26 -11.29 13.31 -6.92
C HIS A 26 -11.33 13.28 -5.38
N ILE A 27 -11.26 12.11 -4.77
CA ILE A 27 -11.27 11.96 -3.32
C ILE A 27 -10.08 12.70 -2.70
N SER A 28 -8.86 12.47 -3.18
CA SER A 28 -7.65 13.09 -2.62
C SER A 28 -7.68 14.61 -2.70
N LYS A 29 -8.26 15.15 -3.76
CA LYS A 29 -8.35 16.60 -3.98
C LYS A 29 -9.46 17.26 -3.16
N HIS A 30 -10.64 16.65 -3.08
CA HIS A 30 -11.82 17.34 -2.54
C HIS A 30 -12.06 17.04 -1.04
N LEU A 31 -11.63 15.88 -0.55
CA LEU A 31 -11.84 15.55 0.86
C LEU A 31 -11.15 16.54 1.83
N PRO A 32 -9.88 16.96 1.62
CA PRO A 32 -9.27 17.96 2.48
C PRO A 32 -10.01 19.30 2.47
N ILE A 33 -10.50 19.72 1.31
CA ILE A 33 -11.30 20.95 1.17
C ILE A 33 -12.58 20.82 2.00
N ARG A 34 -13.27 19.70 1.86
CA ARG A 34 -14.53 19.48 2.58
C ARG A 34 -14.34 19.39 4.10
N LEU A 35 -13.27 18.76 4.58
CA LEU A 35 -12.93 18.74 6.00
C LEU A 35 -12.74 20.16 6.54
N LYS A 36 -11.99 21.00 5.81
CA LYS A 36 -11.77 22.40 6.18
C LYS A 36 -13.08 23.21 6.24
N GLU A 37 -13.96 23.04 5.26
CA GLU A 37 -15.28 23.70 5.23
C GLU A 37 -16.15 23.33 6.44
N LEU A 38 -16.01 22.11 6.93
CA LEU A 38 -16.74 21.58 8.10
C LEU A 38 -16.05 21.93 9.43
N GLY A 39 -14.93 22.65 9.42
CA GLY A 39 -14.16 22.95 10.62
C GLY A 39 -13.46 21.74 11.25
N LEU A 40 -13.23 20.68 10.46
CA LEU A 40 -12.57 19.47 10.91
C LEU A 40 -11.08 19.50 10.58
N ASP A 41 -10.30 18.79 11.39
CA ASP A 41 -8.86 18.69 11.21
C ASP A 41 -8.49 17.99 9.90
N GLN A 42 -7.41 18.49 9.29
CA GLN A 42 -6.75 17.82 8.17
C GLN A 42 -6.08 16.54 8.66
N VAL A 43 -6.33 15.44 7.98
CA VAL A 43 -5.73 14.14 8.32
C VAL A 43 -4.94 13.58 7.15
N PRO A 44 -3.80 12.90 7.40
CA PRO A 44 -3.10 12.18 6.36
C PRO A 44 -4.01 11.17 5.66
N MET A 45 -3.87 11.10 4.34
CA MET A 45 -4.69 10.21 3.50
C MET A 45 -3.83 9.10 2.93
N ILE A 46 -4.34 7.89 3.04
CA ILE A 46 -3.74 6.67 2.51
C ILE A 46 -4.63 6.15 1.39
N VAL A 47 -4.05 5.65 0.31
CA VAL A 47 -4.74 4.85 -0.71
C VAL A 47 -4.13 3.45 -0.77
N PHE A 48 -4.97 2.43 -0.84
CA PHE A 48 -4.54 1.04 -1.01
C PHE A 48 -5.22 0.42 -2.23
N PRO A 49 -4.61 0.55 -3.43
CA PRO A 49 -5.08 -0.09 -4.66
C PRO A 49 -4.48 -1.48 -4.77
N LYS A 50 -5.13 -2.47 -4.15
CA LYS A 50 -4.63 -3.85 -4.09
C LYS A 50 -4.36 -4.42 -5.49
N GLY A 51 -3.18 -5.00 -5.68
CA GLY A 51 -2.80 -5.65 -6.94
C GLY A 51 -2.48 -4.70 -8.10
N ALA A 52 -2.54 -3.39 -7.89
CA ALA A 52 -2.39 -2.39 -8.96
C ALA A 52 -0.95 -1.91 -9.17
N ASN A 53 0.04 -2.80 -8.99
CA ASN A 53 1.46 -2.44 -9.10
C ASN A 53 1.85 -1.92 -10.48
N GLN A 54 1.16 -2.38 -11.53
CA GLN A 54 1.34 -1.93 -12.92
C GLN A 54 0.98 -0.45 -13.15
N VAL A 55 0.26 0.18 -12.22
CA VAL A 55 -0.10 1.61 -12.26
C VAL A 55 0.44 2.40 -11.07
N LEU A 56 1.40 1.84 -10.31
CA LEU A 56 1.96 2.46 -9.12
C LEU A 56 2.53 3.86 -9.39
N ASP A 57 3.16 4.05 -10.55
CA ASP A 57 3.67 5.36 -10.96
C ASP A 57 2.54 6.42 -11.01
N SER A 58 1.40 6.07 -11.58
CA SER A 58 0.23 6.95 -11.62
C SER A 58 -0.33 7.19 -10.21
N VAL A 59 -0.48 6.12 -9.43
CA VAL A 59 -1.01 6.20 -8.05
C VAL A 59 -0.17 7.13 -7.17
N CYS A 60 1.15 7.11 -7.31
CA CYS A 60 2.05 8.02 -6.58
C CYS A 60 1.83 9.52 -6.91
N ASN A 61 1.09 9.84 -7.97
CA ASN A 61 0.79 11.21 -8.39
C ASN A 61 -0.64 11.65 -8.02
N LEU A 62 -1.45 10.81 -7.36
CA LEU A 62 -2.85 11.11 -7.06
C LEU A 62 -3.06 12.04 -5.86
N GLY A 63 -1.99 12.51 -5.19
CA GLY A 63 -2.08 13.46 -4.08
C GLY A 63 -2.36 12.83 -2.72
N TYR A 64 -2.21 11.51 -2.57
CA TYR A 64 -2.22 10.84 -1.27
C TYR A 64 -0.87 10.99 -0.57
N HIS A 65 -0.90 11.02 0.77
CA HIS A 65 0.32 11.08 1.59
C HIS A 65 1.00 9.72 1.68
N VAL A 66 0.20 8.65 1.65
CA VAL A 66 0.67 7.27 1.77
C VAL A 66 0.03 6.41 0.69
N VAL A 67 0.82 5.55 0.06
CA VAL A 67 0.35 4.49 -0.81
C VAL A 67 0.62 3.15 -0.14
N GLY A 68 -0.45 2.39 0.10
CA GLY A 68 -0.36 1.01 0.57
C GLY A 68 0.07 0.09 -0.58
N LEU A 69 1.00 -0.80 -0.29
CA LEU A 69 1.51 -1.81 -1.22
C LEU A 69 1.12 -3.20 -0.72
N ASP A 70 0.76 -4.07 -1.62
CA ASP A 70 0.69 -5.50 -1.35
C ASP A 70 2.04 -6.19 -1.60
N TRP A 71 2.10 -7.49 -1.36
CA TRP A 71 3.33 -8.28 -1.44
C TRP A 71 3.75 -8.66 -2.88
N LEU A 72 3.01 -8.20 -3.91
CA LEU A 72 3.29 -8.55 -5.31
C LEU A 72 4.34 -7.64 -5.96
N ILE A 73 4.88 -6.68 -5.23
CA ILE A 73 5.96 -5.81 -5.69
C ILE A 73 7.13 -5.83 -4.72
N GLU A 74 8.34 -5.90 -5.26
CA GLU A 74 9.54 -5.79 -4.44
C GLU A 74 9.71 -4.37 -3.87
N PRO A 75 10.08 -4.22 -2.58
CA PRO A 75 10.25 -2.92 -1.95
C PRO A 75 11.19 -1.97 -2.71
N SER A 76 12.31 -2.50 -3.21
CA SER A 76 13.30 -1.72 -3.97
C SER A 76 12.76 -1.23 -5.32
N GLU A 77 11.90 -2.02 -5.97
CA GLU A 77 11.24 -1.63 -7.22
C GLU A 77 10.21 -0.52 -6.95
N ALA A 78 9.40 -0.66 -5.90
CA ALA A 78 8.45 0.38 -5.50
C ALA A 78 9.17 1.71 -5.21
N VAL A 79 10.28 1.67 -4.47
CA VAL A 79 11.11 2.85 -4.18
C VAL A 79 11.64 3.49 -5.45
N LYS A 80 12.11 2.68 -6.42
CA LYS A 80 12.58 3.17 -7.72
C LYS A 80 11.44 3.84 -8.51
N ILE A 81 10.24 3.25 -8.52
CA ILE A 81 9.07 3.84 -9.18
C ILE A 81 8.67 5.16 -8.52
N ARG A 82 8.69 5.23 -7.17
CA ARG A 82 8.39 6.46 -6.43
C ARG A 82 9.32 7.61 -6.82
N GLY A 83 10.61 7.35 -6.96
CA GLY A 83 11.62 8.38 -7.16
C GLY A 83 11.61 9.39 -6.01
N ASP A 84 11.69 10.68 -6.34
CA ASP A 84 11.74 11.80 -5.38
C ASP A 84 10.37 12.30 -4.93
N ARG A 85 9.27 11.63 -5.30
CA ARG A 85 7.92 12.04 -4.91
C ARG A 85 7.75 11.97 -3.39
N PRO A 86 7.07 12.96 -2.78
CA PRO A 86 6.90 13.05 -1.33
C PRO A 86 5.81 12.10 -0.81
N VAL A 87 5.69 10.91 -1.37
CA VAL A 87 4.75 9.89 -0.94
C VAL A 87 5.44 8.83 -0.09
N VAL A 88 4.78 8.39 0.96
CA VAL A 88 5.24 7.33 1.87
C VAL A 88 4.62 6.01 1.43
N PHE A 89 5.37 4.90 1.48
CA PHE A 89 4.80 3.58 1.31
C PHE A 89 4.40 2.93 2.63
N GLN A 90 3.31 2.17 2.63
CA GLN A 90 2.90 1.30 3.72
C GLN A 90 2.79 -0.13 3.20
N GLY A 91 3.45 -1.05 3.83
CA GLY A 91 3.45 -2.47 3.46
C GLY A 91 4.82 -3.08 3.73
N ASN A 92 5.13 -4.21 3.10
CA ASN A 92 4.29 -4.99 2.20
C ASN A 92 4.55 -6.50 2.36
N ALA A 93 4.79 -6.93 3.63
CA ALA A 93 5.05 -8.35 3.87
C ALA A 93 3.86 -9.22 3.41
N ASP A 94 4.18 -10.37 2.82
CA ASP A 94 3.18 -11.39 2.56
C ASP A 94 2.57 -11.85 3.89
N PRO A 95 1.24 -11.77 4.07
CA PRO A 95 0.59 -12.27 5.29
C PRO A 95 0.86 -13.74 5.57
N GLY A 96 1.21 -14.53 4.56
CA GLY A 96 1.57 -15.94 4.67
C GLY A 96 2.84 -16.18 5.49
N VAL A 97 3.74 -15.19 5.57
CA VAL A 97 4.97 -15.32 6.36
C VAL A 97 4.70 -15.56 7.86
N LEU A 98 3.55 -15.11 8.36
CA LEU A 98 3.14 -15.30 9.76
C LEU A 98 2.89 -16.76 10.15
N TYR A 99 2.80 -17.66 9.17
CA TYR A 99 2.72 -19.12 9.41
C TYR A 99 4.10 -19.79 9.45
N GLY A 100 5.15 -19.03 9.18
CA GLY A 100 6.53 -19.49 9.22
C GLY A 100 7.13 -19.46 10.63
N THR A 101 8.44 -19.63 10.68
CA THR A 101 9.23 -19.56 11.92
C THR A 101 9.54 -18.10 12.28
N GLU A 102 9.91 -17.83 13.55
CA GLU A 102 10.43 -16.52 13.95
C GLU A 102 11.58 -16.05 13.07
N LYS A 103 12.44 -17.00 12.66
CA LYS A 103 13.54 -16.71 11.75
C LYS A 103 13.05 -16.20 10.41
N SER A 104 12.09 -16.87 9.79
CA SER A 104 11.54 -16.43 8.48
C SER A 104 10.81 -15.07 8.58
N ILE A 105 10.15 -14.80 9.68
CA ILE A 105 9.51 -13.50 9.95
C ILE A 105 10.57 -12.41 10.07
N SER A 106 11.64 -12.65 10.87
CA SER A 106 12.75 -11.70 11.03
C SER A 106 13.45 -11.41 9.71
N GLU A 107 13.76 -12.45 8.93
CA GLU A 107 14.35 -12.30 7.60
C GLU A 107 13.48 -11.47 6.65
N THR A 108 12.15 -11.67 6.69
CA THR A 108 11.21 -10.85 5.88
C THR A 108 11.23 -9.38 6.31
N VAL A 109 11.25 -9.12 7.62
CA VAL A 109 11.33 -7.74 8.13
C VAL A 109 12.64 -7.08 7.70
N GLU A 110 13.78 -7.79 7.83
CA GLU A 110 15.09 -7.28 7.40
C GLU A 110 15.13 -6.98 5.89
N GLN A 111 14.54 -7.84 5.07
CA GLN A 111 14.42 -7.62 3.62
C GLN A 111 13.59 -6.38 3.31
N MET A 112 12.44 -6.20 3.97
CA MET A 112 11.63 -4.99 3.81
C MET A 112 12.39 -3.73 4.25
N VAL A 113 13.03 -3.75 5.42
CA VAL A 113 13.84 -2.62 5.90
C VAL A 113 14.90 -2.25 4.88
N SER A 114 15.65 -3.24 4.37
CA SER A 114 16.68 -3.04 3.36
C SER A 114 16.10 -2.48 2.06
N GLY A 115 15.04 -3.09 1.55
CA GLY A 115 14.41 -2.72 0.29
C GLY A 115 13.78 -1.34 0.30
N PHE A 116 13.23 -0.90 1.45
CA PHE A 116 12.72 0.47 1.63
C PHE A 116 13.80 1.47 2.09
N GLY A 117 15.07 1.22 1.80
CA GLY A 117 16.16 2.17 2.03
C GLY A 117 16.59 2.30 3.49
N GLY A 118 16.57 1.21 4.24
CA GLY A 118 17.00 1.12 5.64
C GLY A 118 15.97 1.63 6.65
N GLY A 119 14.71 1.78 6.25
CA GLY A 119 13.61 2.14 7.15
C GLY A 119 13.67 3.55 7.74
N LYS A 120 14.58 4.40 7.26
CA LYS A 120 14.82 5.73 7.85
C LYS A 120 13.78 6.78 7.47
N LYS A 121 13.21 6.68 6.29
CA LYS A 121 12.22 7.64 5.75
C LYS A 121 11.32 6.97 4.71
N GLY A 122 10.08 7.48 4.62
CA GLY A 122 9.18 7.17 3.51
C GLY A 122 8.59 5.77 3.52
N TRP A 123 8.55 5.11 4.69
CA TRP A 123 7.98 3.79 4.83
C TRP A 123 7.30 3.56 6.19
N ILE A 124 6.17 2.86 6.15
CA ILE A 124 5.40 2.37 7.31
C ILE A 124 5.38 0.84 7.21
N ALA A 125 6.02 0.16 8.16
CA ALA A 125 6.05 -1.29 8.20
C ALA A 125 4.63 -1.85 8.40
N ASN A 126 4.20 -2.72 7.49
CA ASN A 126 2.91 -3.38 7.57
C ASN A 126 2.93 -4.68 6.75
N LEU A 127 1.91 -5.51 6.95
CA LEU A 127 1.58 -6.57 5.99
C LEU A 127 1.01 -5.95 4.71
N GLY A 128 1.20 -6.65 3.59
CA GLY A 128 0.61 -6.24 2.31
C GLY A 128 -0.90 -6.42 2.24
N HIS A 129 -1.51 -7.12 3.20
CA HIS A 129 -2.96 -7.31 3.36
C HIS A 129 -3.29 -7.90 4.73
N GLY A 130 -4.57 -7.98 5.07
CA GLY A 130 -5.05 -8.77 6.21
C GLY A 130 -4.87 -10.28 6.00
N ARG A 131 -4.80 -11.05 7.09
CA ARG A 131 -4.76 -12.52 7.03
C ARG A 131 -6.06 -13.07 6.44
N SER A 132 -5.94 -14.07 5.57
CA SER A 132 -7.11 -14.84 5.12
C SER A 132 -7.59 -15.76 6.24
N ASN A 133 -8.89 -15.75 6.55
CA ASN A 133 -9.50 -16.64 7.53
C ASN A 133 -9.43 -18.13 7.12
N ILE A 134 -9.22 -18.41 5.84
CA ILE A 134 -9.13 -19.79 5.30
C ILE A 134 -7.90 -20.52 5.88
N MET A 135 -6.85 -19.80 6.24
CA MET A 135 -5.64 -20.40 6.80
C MET A 135 -5.75 -20.73 8.30
N LEU A 136 -6.82 -20.35 8.98
CA LEU A 136 -7.04 -20.69 10.40
C LEU A 136 -7.56 -22.10 10.61
N LEU A 137 -7.98 -22.80 9.54
CA LEU A 137 -8.62 -24.11 9.66
C LEU A 137 -7.64 -25.28 9.81
N ASN A 138 -6.36 -25.09 9.53
CA ASN A 138 -5.31 -26.09 9.74
C ASN A 138 -4.04 -25.44 10.31
N PRO A 139 -3.93 -25.25 11.64
CA PRO A 139 -2.64 -24.88 12.21
C PRO A 139 -1.66 -26.03 11.93
N PRO A 140 -0.39 -25.74 11.58
CA PRO A 140 0.61 -26.77 11.44
C PRO A 140 0.70 -27.54 12.77
N SER A 141 0.60 -28.85 12.69
CA SER A 141 0.91 -29.71 13.83
C SER A 141 2.35 -29.49 14.23
N VAL A 142 2.56 -29.06 15.47
CA VAL A 142 3.87 -28.89 16.12
C VAL A 142 4.54 -30.24 16.27
#